data_260403a53edae5007d76c92622a9324e
#
_entry.id   260403a53edae5007d76c92622a9324e
#
_cell.length_a   1.000
_cell.length_b   1.000
_cell.length_c   1.000
_cell.angle_alpha   90.00
_cell.angle_beta   90.00
_cell.angle_gamma   90.00
#
_symmetry.space_group_name_H-M   'P 1'
#
loop_
_entity.id
_entity.type
_entity.pdbx_description
1 polymer ?
#
loop_
_entity_poly.entity_id
_entity_poly.type
_entity_poly.pdbx_seq_one_letter_code
_entity_poly.pdbx_strand_id
1 'polypeptide(L)'
;MRNLVTILAAATLSSVSCEISVVAAESQKLSGSQIRAKFTGMQLTDEVHYRFVYDRDGTLRSYSMGTNKVGKWAVKNDELCLYLNEPDDGCYEVSRAGERFEMKPSGPGLTIDGILQTPTDRN
;
A
#
# COMPACT_ATOMS: atom_id res chain seq x y z
N MET A 1 -37.01 70.62 14.94
CA MET A 1 -35.74 70.00 14.65
C MET A 1 -35.90 68.51 14.74
N ARG A 2 -35.84 67.83 13.62
CA ARG A 2 -35.90 66.35 13.56
C ARG A 2 -34.50 65.80 13.28
N ASN A 3 -33.92 65.08 14.25
CA ASN A 3 -32.70 64.35 14.06
C ASN A 3 -33.04 63.01 13.47
N LEU A 4 -32.67 62.82 12.18
CA LEU A 4 -32.66 61.52 11.52
C LEU A 4 -31.39 60.81 11.89
N VAL A 5 -31.49 59.80 12.74
CA VAL A 5 -30.40 58.89 13.01
C VAL A 5 -30.46 57.78 11.96
N THR A 6 -29.55 57.85 11.00
CA THR A 6 -29.41 56.79 10.02
C THR A 6 -28.54 55.68 10.65
N ILE A 7 -29.18 54.57 11.00
CA ILE A 7 -28.43 53.39 11.45
C ILE A 7 -27.95 52.65 10.19
N LEU A 8 -26.64 52.71 9.91
CA LEU A 8 -26.00 51.84 8.94
C LEU A 8 -25.80 50.46 9.60
N ALA A 9 -26.58 49.50 9.17
CA ALA A 9 -26.34 48.10 9.50
C ALA A 9 -25.22 47.60 8.59
N ALA A 10 -24.01 47.43 9.14
CA ALA A 10 -22.93 46.76 8.46
C ALA A 10 -23.17 45.25 8.56
N ALA A 11 -23.60 44.66 7.45
CA ALA A 11 -23.67 43.21 7.32
C ALA A 11 -22.23 42.66 7.10
N THR A 12 -21.63 42.10 8.14
CA THR A 12 -20.38 41.36 8.02
C THR A 12 -20.70 40.01 7.47
N LEU A 13 -20.38 39.80 6.20
CA LEU A 13 -20.34 38.46 5.57
C LEU A 13 -19.15 37.71 6.14
N SER A 14 -19.39 36.83 7.11
CA SER A 14 -18.40 35.86 7.55
C SER A 14 -18.30 34.78 6.48
N SER A 15 -17.28 34.87 5.64
CA SER A 15 -16.93 33.78 4.73
C SER A 15 -16.33 32.64 5.57
N VAL A 16 -17.10 31.57 5.75
CA VAL A 16 -16.60 30.33 6.32
C VAL A 16 -15.78 29.65 5.25
N SER A 17 -14.47 29.79 5.34
CA SER A 17 -13.53 29.03 4.52
C SER A 17 -13.53 27.59 5.02
N CYS A 18 -14.14 26.70 4.27
CA CYS A 18 -14.08 25.28 4.55
C CYS A 18 -12.69 24.78 4.08
N GLU A 19 -11.72 24.72 4.99
CA GLU A 19 -10.43 24.12 4.70
C GLU A 19 -10.58 22.61 4.67
N ILE A 20 -10.53 22.03 3.48
CA ILE A 20 -10.49 20.58 3.31
C ILE A 20 -9.04 20.15 3.50
N SER A 21 -8.73 19.69 4.70
CA SER A 21 -7.42 19.07 4.97
C SER A 21 -7.40 17.67 4.34
N VAL A 22 -6.71 17.52 3.22
CA VAL A 22 -6.41 16.20 2.67
C VAL A 22 -5.26 15.62 3.50
N VAL A 23 -5.58 14.78 4.48
CA VAL A 23 -4.57 14.04 5.22
C VAL A 23 -4.17 12.85 4.38
N ALA A 24 -2.93 12.84 3.86
CA ALA A 24 -2.36 11.67 3.24
C ALA A 24 -2.29 10.54 4.27
N ALA A 25 -2.69 9.32 3.88
CA ALA A 25 -2.60 8.16 4.76
C ALA A 25 -1.15 7.94 5.17
N GLU A 26 -0.88 7.88 6.48
CA GLU A 26 0.44 7.59 7.00
C GLU A 26 0.83 6.14 6.70
N SER A 27 2.08 5.95 6.32
CA SER A 27 2.65 4.63 6.10
C SER A 27 2.89 3.95 7.46
N GLN A 28 2.41 2.73 7.60
CA GLN A 28 2.59 1.90 8.80
C GLN A 28 3.38 0.66 8.45
N LYS A 29 4.49 0.43 9.17
CA LYS A 29 5.24 -0.80 9.07
C LYS A 29 4.44 -1.96 9.65
N LEU A 30 4.38 -3.08 8.94
CA LEU A 30 3.71 -4.29 9.38
C LEU A 30 4.66 -5.18 10.19
N SER A 31 4.13 -5.80 11.24
CA SER A 31 4.81 -6.88 11.96
C SER A 31 4.75 -8.18 11.15
N GLY A 32 5.57 -9.17 11.52
CA GLY A 32 5.56 -10.48 10.87
C GLY A 32 4.20 -11.15 10.92
N SER A 33 3.49 -11.06 12.04
CA SER A 33 2.13 -11.63 12.16
C SER A 33 1.12 -10.90 11.28
N GLN A 34 1.24 -9.60 11.13
CA GLN A 34 0.39 -8.82 10.23
C GLN A 34 0.67 -9.14 8.75
N ILE A 35 1.94 -9.29 8.39
CA ILE A 35 2.34 -9.71 7.04
C ILE A 35 1.72 -11.07 6.73
N ARG A 36 1.89 -12.04 7.63
CA ARG A 36 1.35 -13.38 7.44
C ARG A 36 -0.17 -13.38 7.31
N ALA A 37 -0.87 -12.61 8.15
CA ALA A 37 -2.32 -12.51 8.10
C ALA A 37 -2.83 -11.87 6.80
N LYS A 38 -2.12 -10.89 6.25
CA LYS A 38 -2.53 -10.14 5.06
C LYS A 38 -2.15 -10.83 3.76
N PHE A 39 -0.95 -11.40 3.69
CA PHE A 39 -0.39 -11.91 2.44
C PHE A 39 -0.75 -13.37 2.15
N THR A 40 -0.96 -14.20 3.19
CA THR A 40 -1.25 -15.63 2.99
C THR A 40 -2.50 -15.83 2.14
N GLY A 41 -2.34 -16.51 1.01
CA GLY A 41 -3.43 -16.80 0.07
C GLY A 41 -3.86 -15.60 -0.78
N MET A 42 -3.09 -14.52 -0.78
CA MET A 42 -3.40 -13.30 -1.53
C MET A 42 -2.39 -13.07 -2.65
N GLN A 43 -2.69 -12.15 -3.55
CA GLN A 43 -1.75 -11.68 -4.55
C GLN A 43 -1.46 -10.20 -4.38
N LEU A 44 -0.20 -9.83 -4.48
CA LEU A 44 0.23 -8.44 -4.59
C LEU A 44 0.42 -8.10 -6.06
N THR A 45 -0.16 -7.01 -6.52
CA THR A 45 -0.07 -6.60 -7.92
C THR A 45 -0.10 -5.08 -8.07
N ASP A 46 0.62 -4.58 -9.07
CA ASP A 46 0.47 -3.20 -9.55
C ASP A 46 -0.64 -3.09 -10.61
N GLU A 47 -1.32 -4.20 -10.92
CA GLU A 47 -2.40 -4.34 -11.92
C GLU A 47 -1.95 -4.23 -13.38
N VAL A 48 -0.69 -3.94 -13.64
CA VAL A 48 -0.17 -3.72 -14.99
C VAL A 48 1.01 -4.64 -15.33
N HIS A 49 2.05 -4.65 -14.50
CA HIS A 49 3.33 -5.27 -14.85
C HIS A 49 3.58 -6.60 -14.16
N TYR A 50 3.10 -6.77 -12.92
CA TYR A 50 3.41 -7.96 -12.14
C TYR A 50 2.29 -8.33 -11.17
N ARG A 51 2.30 -9.61 -10.79
CA ARG A 51 1.58 -10.14 -9.64
C ARG A 51 2.39 -11.22 -8.96
N PHE A 52 2.40 -11.19 -7.66
CA PHE A 52 3.02 -12.19 -6.81
C PHE A 52 1.93 -12.88 -5.99
N VAL A 53 1.78 -14.17 -6.15
CA VAL A 53 0.78 -14.96 -5.43
C VAL A 53 1.46 -15.70 -4.28
N TYR A 54 0.99 -15.43 -3.07
CA TYR A 54 1.52 -16.00 -1.83
C TYR A 54 0.65 -17.17 -1.39
N ASP A 55 0.93 -18.35 -1.91
CA ASP A 55 0.16 -19.53 -1.59
C ASP A 55 0.32 -19.93 -0.11
N ARG A 56 -0.72 -20.54 0.45
CA ARG A 56 -0.76 -20.91 1.87
C ARG A 56 0.32 -21.91 2.28
N ASP A 57 0.77 -22.73 1.34
CA ASP A 57 1.82 -23.73 1.58
C ASP A 57 3.24 -23.16 1.54
N GLY A 58 3.40 -21.86 1.33
CA GLY A 58 4.69 -21.21 1.22
C GLY A 58 5.23 -21.12 -0.20
N THR A 59 4.47 -21.55 -1.19
CA THR A 59 4.83 -21.37 -2.60
C THR A 59 4.59 -19.93 -3.02
N LEU A 60 5.56 -19.36 -3.73
CA LEU A 60 5.46 -18.06 -4.37
C LEU A 60 5.34 -18.23 -5.87
N ARG A 61 4.29 -17.72 -6.46
CA ARG A 61 4.13 -17.70 -7.91
C ARG A 61 4.27 -16.26 -8.40
N SER A 62 5.24 -16.03 -9.26
CA SER A 62 5.52 -14.70 -9.82
C SER A 62 5.14 -14.67 -11.29
N TYR A 63 4.42 -13.63 -11.65
CA TYR A 63 4.04 -13.34 -13.03
C TYR A 63 4.48 -11.91 -13.33
N SER A 64 5.54 -11.76 -14.09
CA SER A 64 6.13 -10.45 -14.36
C SER A 64 6.50 -10.34 -15.82
N MET A 65 5.91 -9.36 -16.52
CA MET A 65 6.27 -9.01 -17.90
C MET A 65 6.30 -10.22 -18.85
N GLY A 66 5.33 -11.12 -18.71
CA GLY A 66 5.24 -12.34 -19.54
C GLY A 66 6.11 -13.50 -19.08
N THR A 67 6.87 -13.34 -18.00
CA THR A 67 7.69 -14.41 -17.42
C THR A 67 7.04 -14.95 -16.16
N ASN A 68 6.86 -16.25 -16.07
CA ASN A 68 6.30 -16.93 -14.92
C ASN A 68 7.41 -17.67 -14.17
N LYS A 69 7.48 -17.48 -12.85
CA LYS A 69 8.42 -18.16 -11.97
C LYS A 69 7.70 -18.72 -10.75
N VAL A 70 8.23 -19.80 -10.23
CA VAL A 70 7.75 -20.43 -9.00
C VAL A 70 8.90 -20.52 -8.01
N GLY A 71 8.68 -20.09 -6.79
CA GLY A 71 9.66 -20.16 -5.74
C GLY A 71 8.98 -20.31 -4.38
N LYS A 72 9.55 -19.69 -3.38
CA LYS A 72 9.07 -19.76 -2.00
C LYS A 72 9.00 -18.40 -1.37
N TRP A 73 8.11 -18.26 -0.39
CA TRP A 73 8.05 -17.09 0.46
C TRP A 73 8.00 -17.51 1.92
N ALA A 74 8.50 -16.64 2.78
CA ALA A 74 8.47 -16.85 4.21
C ALA A 74 8.42 -15.51 4.93
N VAL A 75 7.95 -15.51 6.18
CA VAL A 75 8.02 -14.36 7.06
C VAL A 75 9.09 -14.63 8.11
N LYS A 76 10.08 -13.75 8.20
CA LYS A 76 11.20 -13.85 9.14
C LYS A 76 11.51 -12.48 9.72
N ASN A 77 11.63 -12.37 11.04
CA ASN A 77 12.04 -11.13 11.72
C ASN A 77 11.24 -9.90 11.27
N ASP A 78 9.92 -10.01 11.20
CA ASP A 78 9.03 -8.96 10.72
C ASP A 78 9.30 -8.51 9.28
N GLU A 79 9.85 -9.39 8.45
CA GLU A 79 10.09 -9.15 7.05
C GLU A 79 9.47 -10.26 6.20
N LEU A 80 9.11 -9.89 4.97
CA LEU A 80 8.62 -10.81 3.95
C LEU A 80 9.77 -11.19 3.03
N CYS A 81 10.13 -12.46 3.01
CA CYS A 81 11.26 -12.96 2.24
C CYS A 81 10.78 -13.71 1.00
N LEU A 82 11.37 -13.38 -0.14
CA LEU A 82 11.06 -13.97 -1.44
C LEU A 82 12.26 -14.73 -1.98
N TYR A 83 12.03 -15.92 -2.50
CA TYR A 83 13.05 -16.80 -3.05
C TYR A 83 12.60 -17.33 -4.41
N LEU A 84 13.02 -16.66 -5.47
CA LEU A 84 12.71 -16.99 -6.86
C LEU A 84 13.93 -17.45 -7.65
N ASN A 85 15.04 -17.64 -6.96
CA ASN A 85 16.35 -17.94 -7.57
C ASN A 85 16.80 -16.81 -8.51
N GLU A 86 16.68 -15.58 -8.02
CA GLU A 86 17.02 -14.35 -8.73
C GLU A 86 18.00 -13.49 -7.91
N PRO A 87 18.72 -12.56 -8.56
CA PRO A 87 19.66 -11.68 -7.85
C PRO A 87 19.03 -10.79 -6.77
N ASP A 88 17.75 -10.47 -6.89
CA ASP A 88 16.99 -9.65 -5.94
C ASP A 88 16.22 -10.48 -4.90
N ASP A 89 16.49 -11.78 -4.81
CA ASP A 89 15.96 -12.60 -3.72
C ASP A 89 16.40 -12.04 -2.37
N GLY A 90 15.52 -12.08 -1.41
CA GLY A 90 15.81 -11.64 -0.06
C GLY A 90 14.58 -11.20 0.69
N CYS A 91 14.81 -10.45 1.74
CA CYS A 91 13.79 -10.04 2.68
C CYS A 91 13.45 -8.55 2.54
N TYR A 92 12.20 -8.24 2.77
CA TYR A 92 11.61 -6.91 2.57
C TYR A 92 10.88 -6.46 3.82
N GLU A 93 11.11 -5.22 4.21
CA GLU A 93 10.23 -4.54 5.15
C GLU A 93 8.94 -4.17 4.44
N VAL A 94 7.80 -4.48 5.06
CA VAL A 94 6.49 -4.23 4.47
C VAL A 94 5.79 -3.12 5.22
N SER A 95 5.34 -2.12 4.48
CA SER A 95 4.55 -1.00 4.98
C SER A 95 3.23 -0.91 4.23
N ARG A 96 2.25 -0.32 4.88
CA ARG A 96 0.92 -0.10 4.33
C ARG A 96 0.52 1.36 4.47
N ALA A 97 0.01 1.96 3.41
CA ALA A 97 -0.62 3.27 3.40
C ALA A 97 -1.97 3.15 2.67
N GLY A 98 -3.07 3.21 3.44
CA GLY A 98 -4.39 2.91 2.90
C GLY A 98 -4.47 1.47 2.38
N GLU A 99 -4.79 1.29 1.10
CA GLU A 99 -4.85 -0.02 0.44
C GLU A 99 -3.56 -0.40 -0.29
N ARG A 100 -2.58 0.48 -0.32
CA ARG A 100 -1.30 0.21 -0.96
C ARG A 100 -0.31 -0.36 0.03
N PHE A 101 0.40 -1.38 -0.44
CA PHE A 101 1.50 -2.01 0.27
C PHE A 101 2.81 -1.69 -0.43
N GLU A 102 3.84 -1.44 0.34
CA GLU A 102 5.19 -1.20 -0.15
C GLU A 102 6.13 -2.21 0.49
N MET A 103 6.91 -2.89 -0.34
CA MET A 103 7.95 -3.82 0.09
C MET A 103 9.30 -3.21 -0.21
N LYS A 104 10.00 -2.82 0.85
CA LYS A 104 11.32 -2.20 0.75
C LYS A 104 12.40 -3.22 1.05
N PRO A 105 13.34 -3.47 0.13
CA PRO A 105 14.38 -4.48 0.35
C PRO A 105 15.30 -4.05 1.50
N SER A 106 15.75 -5.03 2.29
CA SER A 106 16.73 -4.83 3.36
C SER A 106 18.14 -4.66 2.83
N GLY A 107 18.38 -5.06 1.59
CA GLY A 107 19.64 -4.92 0.86
C GLY A 107 19.47 -4.13 -0.43
N PRO A 108 20.40 -4.29 -1.39
CA PRO A 108 20.26 -3.71 -2.72
C PRO A 108 19.02 -4.26 -3.43
N GLY A 109 18.32 -3.42 -4.16
CA GLY A 109 17.14 -3.81 -4.92
C GLY A 109 16.13 -2.69 -5.05
N LEU A 110 15.08 -2.96 -5.79
CA LEU A 110 13.99 -2.02 -6.02
C LEU A 110 12.84 -2.27 -5.03
N THR A 111 12.21 -1.19 -4.63
CA THR A 111 10.96 -1.25 -3.87
C THR A 111 9.85 -1.80 -4.76
N ILE A 112 9.07 -2.73 -4.21
CA ILE A 112 7.90 -3.32 -4.86
C ILE A 112 6.67 -2.73 -4.18
N ASP A 113 5.72 -2.22 -4.95
CA ASP A 113 4.49 -1.68 -4.40
C ASP A 113 3.27 -2.17 -5.17
N GLY A 114 2.14 -2.20 -4.51
CA GLY A 114 0.90 -2.62 -5.12
C GLY A 114 -0.24 -2.74 -4.13
N ILE A 115 -1.29 -3.39 -4.58
CA ILE A 115 -2.47 -3.72 -3.77
C ILE A 115 -2.57 -5.22 -3.56
N LEU A 116 -3.19 -5.62 -2.46
CA LEU A 116 -3.52 -7.03 -2.22
C LEU A 116 -4.92 -7.31 -2.71
N GLN A 117 -5.05 -8.39 -3.46
CA GLN A 117 -6.34 -8.90 -3.96
C GLN A 117 -6.40 -10.41 -3.82
N THR A 118 -7.60 -10.94 -3.92
CA THR A 118 -7.78 -12.38 -4.11
C THR A 118 -7.12 -12.79 -5.42
N PRO A 119 -6.34 -13.89 -5.44
CA PRO A 119 -5.70 -14.35 -6.67
C PRO A 119 -6.71 -14.58 -7.79
N THR A 120 -6.35 -14.16 -8.99
CA THR A 120 -7.14 -14.48 -10.17
C THR A 120 -6.70 -15.85 -10.69
N ASP A 121 -7.62 -16.80 -10.75
CA ASP A 121 -7.40 -18.11 -11.35
C ASP A 121 -7.25 -17.95 -12.86
N ARG A 122 -6.03 -17.69 -13.27
CA ARG A 122 -5.68 -17.70 -14.68
C ARG A 122 -4.48 -18.60 -14.89
N ASN A 123 -4.75 -19.63 -15.55
CA ASN A 123 -3.73 -20.52 -16.11
C ASN A 123 -2.91 -19.80 -17.19
#